data_ff2e07783c7e43582ecddea251d7a4a1
#
_entry.id   ff2e07783c7e43582ecddea251d7a4a1
#
_cell.length_a   1.000
_cell.length_b   1.000
_cell.length_c   1.000
_cell.angle_alpha   90.00
_cell.angle_beta   90.00
_cell.angle_gamma   90.00
#
_symmetry.space_group_name_H-M   'P 1'
#
loop_
_entity.id
_entity.type
_entity.pdbx_description
1 polymer ?
#
loop_
_entity_poly.entity_id
_entity_poly.type
_entity_poly.pdbx_seq_one_letter_code
_entity_poly.pdbx_strand_id
1 'polypeptide(L)'
;MRYEVVLAPEAAKAFRSLPAYRRAEVRDALERHLRDEPTRVSKSRIKRLRGVSQPQYRLRVGETRVFYDVTREAAEVLAIVTKAEAARWLAGHGTPSAPSGPG
;
A
#
# COMPACT_ATOMS: atom_id res chain seq x y z
N MET A 1 1.47 16.02 -11.40
CA MET A 1 0.08 15.85 -10.98
C MET A 1 0.06 15.31 -9.55
N ARG A 2 -0.75 15.88 -8.68
CA ARG A 2 -0.80 15.43 -7.30
C ARG A 2 -1.97 14.48 -7.09
N TYR A 3 -1.70 13.42 -6.37
CA TYR A 3 -2.72 12.44 -5.98
C TYR A 3 -3.20 12.72 -4.57
N GLU A 4 -4.47 12.52 -4.32
CA GLU A 4 -5.00 12.53 -2.98
C GLU A 4 -4.62 11.21 -2.31
N VAL A 5 -4.13 11.27 -1.07
CA VAL A 5 -3.82 10.06 -0.31
C VAL A 5 -4.99 9.79 0.62
N VAL A 6 -5.67 8.68 0.39
CA VAL A 6 -6.89 8.31 1.13
C VAL A 6 -6.62 7.02 1.88
N LEU A 7 -6.96 6.99 3.17
CA LEU A 7 -6.84 5.76 3.98
C LEU A 7 -8.21 5.10 4.08
N ALA A 8 -8.29 3.84 3.66
CA ALA A 8 -9.49 3.04 3.90
C ALA A 8 -9.69 2.91 5.42
N PRO A 9 -10.91 2.65 5.89
CA PRO A 9 -11.20 2.62 7.34
C PRO A 9 -10.24 1.73 8.14
N GLU A 10 -9.93 0.54 7.66
CA GLU A 10 -9.02 -0.36 8.35
C GLU A 10 -7.58 0.19 8.37
N ALA A 11 -7.15 0.81 7.28
CA ALA A 11 -5.84 1.43 7.22
C ALA A 11 -5.75 2.63 8.16
N ALA A 12 -6.80 3.44 8.21
CA ALA A 12 -6.85 4.58 9.12
C ALA A 12 -6.76 4.14 10.58
N LYS A 13 -7.48 3.06 10.92
CA LYS A 13 -7.43 2.50 12.26
C LYS A 13 -6.05 1.98 12.60
N ALA A 14 -5.44 1.23 11.69
CA ALA A 14 -4.09 0.72 11.86
C ALA A 14 -3.09 1.86 12.03
N PHE A 15 -3.23 2.91 11.23
CA PHE A 15 -2.36 4.08 11.31
C PHE A 15 -2.42 4.73 12.69
N ARG A 16 -3.63 4.95 13.20
CA ARG A 16 -3.83 5.56 14.53
C ARG A 16 -3.25 4.68 15.64
N SER A 17 -3.19 3.37 15.44
CA SER A 17 -2.67 2.44 16.44
C SER A 17 -1.15 2.31 16.43
N LEU A 18 -0.46 2.88 15.45
CA LEU A 18 0.99 2.83 15.41
C LEU A 18 1.60 3.70 16.51
N PRO A 19 2.76 3.32 17.07
CA PRO A 19 3.50 4.21 17.94
C PRO A 19 3.80 5.53 17.21
N ALA A 20 3.93 6.61 17.98
CA ALA A 20 4.10 7.94 17.41
C ALA A 20 5.24 8.05 16.38
N TYR A 21 6.38 7.41 16.67
CA TYR A 21 7.52 7.48 15.75
C TYR A 21 7.24 6.76 14.43
N ARG A 22 6.47 5.66 14.49
CA ARG A 22 6.09 4.94 13.27
C ARG A 22 5.02 5.69 12.49
N ARG A 23 4.09 6.34 13.18
CA ARG A 23 3.09 7.19 12.52
C ARG A 23 3.76 8.31 11.74
N ALA A 24 4.76 8.96 12.35
CA ALA A 24 5.50 10.03 11.69
C ALA A 24 6.24 9.50 10.46
N GLU A 25 6.88 8.35 10.58
CA GLU A 25 7.61 7.71 9.51
C GLU A 25 6.69 7.36 8.33
N VAL A 26 5.55 6.75 8.64
CA VAL A 26 4.59 6.37 7.61
C VAL A 26 3.97 7.60 6.96
N ARG A 27 3.58 8.61 7.76
CA ARG A 27 3.02 9.86 7.23
C ARG A 27 3.98 10.52 6.25
N ASP A 28 5.25 10.62 6.65
CA ASP A 28 6.27 11.22 5.80
C ASP A 28 6.42 10.45 4.48
N ALA A 29 6.42 9.13 4.55
CA ALA A 29 6.56 8.28 3.37
C ALA A 29 5.34 8.41 2.43
N LEU A 30 4.13 8.45 2.99
CA LEU A 30 2.92 8.66 2.19
C LEU A 30 2.96 9.99 1.45
N GLU A 31 3.34 11.06 2.15
CA GLU A 31 3.44 12.39 1.54
C GLU A 31 4.53 12.44 0.48
N ARG A 32 5.67 11.84 0.75
CA ARG A 32 6.81 11.88 -0.16
C ARG A 32 6.62 11.04 -1.42
N HIS A 33 6.00 9.86 -1.28
CA HIS A 33 5.95 8.91 -2.38
C HIS A 33 4.60 8.79 -3.06
N LEU A 34 3.51 8.86 -2.32
CA LEU A 34 2.19 8.61 -2.90
C LEU A 34 1.49 9.85 -3.45
N ARG A 35 1.90 11.02 -3.03
CA ARG A 35 1.28 12.27 -3.53
C ARG A 35 1.62 12.55 -4.99
N ASP A 36 2.85 12.28 -5.39
CA ASP A 36 3.30 12.66 -6.73
C ASP A 36 3.52 11.50 -7.67
N GLU A 37 4.09 10.40 -7.18
CA GLU A 37 4.50 9.30 -8.04
C GLU A 37 4.15 7.94 -7.42
N PRO A 38 2.85 7.68 -7.17
CA PRO A 38 2.46 6.44 -6.49
C PRO A 38 2.68 5.17 -7.32
N THR A 39 2.85 5.31 -8.64
CA THR A 39 3.07 4.16 -9.53
C THR A 39 4.54 3.97 -9.90
N ARG A 40 5.42 4.77 -9.35
CA ARG A 40 6.84 4.69 -9.66
C ARG A 40 7.51 3.55 -8.91
N VAL A 41 7.72 2.44 -9.60
CA VAL A 41 8.35 1.25 -9.03
C VAL A 41 9.85 1.50 -8.82
N SER A 42 10.37 1.01 -7.70
CA SER A 42 11.78 1.10 -7.39
C SER A 42 12.27 -0.23 -6.82
N LYS A 43 13.57 -0.39 -6.69
CA LYS A 43 14.14 -1.66 -6.21
C LYS A 43 13.71 -2.01 -4.79
N SER A 44 13.57 -1.02 -3.92
CA SER A 44 13.36 -1.31 -2.51
C SER A 44 12.14 -0.63 -1.90
N ARG A 45 11.53 0.33 -2.58
CA ARG A 45 10.49 1.13 -1.94
C ARG A 45 9.09 0.79 -2.43
N ILE A 46 8.82 0.96 -3.71
CA ILE A 46 7.50 0.69 -4.27
C ILE A 46 7.59 -0.49 -5.23
N LYS A 47 6.70 -1.45 -5.01
CA LYS A 47 6.66 -2.65 -5.82
C LYS A 47 5.25 -2.87 -6.37
N ARG A 48 5.16 -3.15 -7.67
CA ARG A 48 3.92 -3.61 -8.27
C ARG A 48 3.73 -5.07 -7.89
N LEU A 49 2.59 -5.39 -7.28
CA LEU A 49 2.33 -6.76 -6.85
C LEU A 49 1.90 -7.64 -8.01
N ARG A 50 2.34 -8.89 -7.97
CA ARG A 50 1.99 -9.88 -8.98
C ARG A 50 1.00 -10.88 -8.40
N GLY A 51 0.14 -11.41 -9.26
CA GLY A 51 -0.80 -12.43 -8.85
C GLY A 51 -2.02 -11.92 -8.12
N VAL A 52 -2.10 -10.62 -7.88
CA VAL A 52 -3.26 -9.99 -7.26
C VAL A 52 -3.66 -8.76 -8.06
N SER A 53 -4.96 -8.53 -8.17
CA SER A 53 -5.48 -7.35 -8.83
C SER A 53 -5.69 -6.21 -7.83
N GLN A 54 -5.87 -6.53 -6.55
CA GLN A 54 -6.04 -5.58 -5.47
C GLN A 54 -5.45 -6.16 -4.19
N PRO A 55 -4.55 -5.46 -3.49
CA PRO A 55 -3.97 -4.16 -3.86
C PRO A 55 -3.01 -4.26 -5.04
N GLN A 56 -2.80 -3.13 -5.70
CA GLN A 56 -1.90 -3.06 -6.84
C GLN A 56 -0.44 -2.93 -6.43
N TYR A 57 -0.19 -2.16 -5.37
CA TYR A 57 1.18 -1.76 -4.98
C TYR A 57 1.45 -1.97 -3.49
N ARG A 58 2.74 -2.11 -3.20
CA ARG A 58 3.25 -2.14 -1.84
C ARG A 58 4.32 -1.06 -1.67
N LEU A 59 4.19 -0.26 -0.61
CA LEU A 59 5.21 0.71 -0.20
C LEU A 59 5.91 0.17 1.04
N ARG A 60 7.23 0.13 1.01
CA ARG A 60 8.04 -0.27 2.16
C ARG A 60 8.42 0.97 2.96
N VAL A 61 8.12 0.95 4.25
CA VAL A 61 8.46 2.03 5.19
C VAL A 61 9.07 1.36 6.42
N GLY A 62 10.40 1.16 6.41
CA GLY A 62 11.07 0.46 7.49
C GLY A 62 10.50 -0.94 7.67
N GLU A 63 10.04 -1.25 8.87
CA GLU A 63 9.40 -2.54 9.18
C GLU A 63 7.90 -2.54 8.89
N THR A 64 7.38 -1.48 8.31
CA THR A 64 5.96 -1.35 7.98
C THR A 64 5.76 -1.52 6.48
N ARG A 65 4.65 -2.14 6.11
CA ARG A 65 4.25 -2.31 4.72
C ARG A 65 2.90 -1.64 4.49
N VAL A 66 2.81 -0.84 3.44
CA VAL A 66 1.60 -0.13 3.08
C VAL A 66 1.12 -0.68 1.75
N PHE A 67 -0.08 -1.23 1.73
CA PHE A 67 -0.69 -1.76 0.51
C PHE A 67 -1.71 -0.75 -0.01
N TYR A 68 -1.62 -0.46 -1.30
CA TYR A 68 -2.48 0.59 -1.86
C TYR A 68 -2.82 0.35 -3.33
N ASP A 69 -3.91 0.99 -3.74
CA ASP A 69 -4.34 1.05 -5.12
C ASP A 69 -4.20 2.48 -5.62
N VAL A 70 -4.07 2.63 -6.91
CA VAL A 70 -3.99 3.96 -7.53
C VAL A 70 -5.15 4.10 -8.50
N THR A 71 -5.92 5.16 -8.30
CA THR A 71 -6.95 5.57 -9.23
C THR A 71 -6.45 6.79 -9.99
N ARG A 72 -7.30 7.36 -10.81
CA ARG A 72 -6.96 8.55 -11.59
C ARG A 72 -6.57 9.74 -10.73
N GLU A 73 -7.16 9.85 -9.53
CA GLU A 73 -6.98 11.02 -8.68
C GLU A 73 -6.41 10.72 -7.30
N ALA A 74 -6.38 9.45 -6.91
CA ALA A 74 -6.05 9.09 -5.54
C ALA A 74 -5.15 7.88 -5.46
N ALA A 75 -4.36 7.84 -4.39
CA ALA A 75 -3.71 6.65 -3.91
C ALA A 75 -4.51 6.19 -2.70
N GLU A 76 -5.19 5.07 -2.81
CA GLU A 76 -6.02 4.53 -1.74
C GLU A 76 -5.26 3.50 -0.93
N VAL A 77 -4.96 3.82 0.31
CA VAL A 77 -4.25 2.92 1.21
C VAL A 77 -5.26 1.94 1.81
N LEU A 78 -5.08 0.66 1.51
CA LEU A 78 -5.99 -0.40 1.97
C LEU A 78 -5.55 -1.01 3.29
N ALA A 79 -4.25 -1.08 3.53
CA ALA A 79 -3.74 -1.70 4.75
C ALA A 79 -2.38 -1.13 5.12
N ILE A 80 -2.12 -1.08 6.41
CA ILE A 80 -0.83 -0.73 6.99
C ILE A 80 -0.52 -1.83 7.99
N VAL A 81 0.46 -2.66 7.67
CA VAL A 81 0.80 -3.85 8.47
C VAL A 81 2.29 -3.93 8.69
N THR A 82 2.71 -4.80 9.62
CA THR A 82 4.14 -5.03 9.82
C THR A 82 4.69 -5.91 8.70
N LYS A 83 5.99 -5.86 8.51
CA LYS A 83 6.68 -6.74 7.56
C LYS A 83 6.33 -8.21 7.82
N ALA A 84 6.29 -8.60 9.09
CA ALA A 84 5.99 -9.99 9.47
C ALA A 84 4.56 -10.41 9.10
N GLU A 85 3.62 -9.47 9.11
CA GLU A 85 2.21 -9.75 8.81
C GLU A 85 1.85 -9.61 7.34
N ALA A 86 2.73 -9.01 6.55
CA ALA A 86 2.39 -8.60 5.18
C ALA A 86 1.93 -9.76 4.29
N ALA A 87 2.67 -10.86 4.28
CA ALA A 87 2.33 -11.99 3.43
C ALA A 87 1.00 -12.61 3.82
N ARG A 88 0.75 -12.75 5.12
CA ARG A 88 -0.49 -13.32 5.63
C ARG A 88 -1.68 -12.41 5.33
N TRP A 89 -1.49 -11.10 5.53
CA TRP A 89 -2.55 -10.14 5.21
C TRP A 89 -2.91 -10.22 3.71
N LEU A 90 -1.90 -10.24 2.86
CA LEU A 90 -2.11 -10.29 1.42
C LEU A 90 -2.82 -11.58 0.99
N ALA A 91 -2.44 -12.71 1.59
CA ALA A 91 -3.07 -13.99 1.30
C ALA A 91 -4.56 -14.00 1.68
N GLY A 92 -4.91 -13.33 2.79
CA GLY A 92 -6.29 -13.29 3.27
C GLY A 92 -7.16 -12.20 2.67
N HIS A 93 -6.56 -11.10 2.23
CA HIS A 93 -7.30 -9.91 1.80
C HIS A 93 -7.04 -9.51 0.34
N GLY A 94 -5.97 -10.03 -0.26
CA GLY A 94 -5.69 -9.72 -1.65
C GLY A 94 -6.68 -10.37 -2.58
N THR A 95 -7.08 -9.66 -3.63
CA THR A 95 -7.95 -10.21 -4.66
C THR A 95 -7.06 -10.84 -5.74
N PRO A 96 -7.15 -12.15 -5.97
CA PRO A 96 -6.33 -12.79 -7.00
C PRO A 96 -6.60 -12.20 -8.37
N SER A 97 -5.55 -12.13 -9.18
CA SER A 97 -5.71 -11.72 -10.58
C SER A 97 -6.50 -12.79 -11.31
N ALA A 98 -7.35 -12.38 -12.24
CA ALA A 98 -8.07 -13.32 -13.09
C ALA A 98 -7.06 -14.14 -13.90
N PRO A 99 -7.34 -15.45 -14.12
CA PRO A 99 -6.48 -16.26 -14.98
C PRO A 99 -6.39 -15.61 -16.35
N SER A 100 -5.20 -15.55 -16.92
CA SER A 100 -5.05 -15.02 -18.25
C SER A 100 -5.35 -16.13 -19.27
N GLY A 101 -6.01 -15.72 -20.33
CA GLY A 101 -6.27 -16.61 -21.44
C GLY A 101 -7.56 -17.39 -21.29
N PRO A 102 -7.97 -18.00 -22.38
CA PRO A 102 -9.14 -18.85 -22.36
C PRO A 102 -8.78 -20.03 -21.48
N GLY A 103 -9.53 -20.14 -20.47
CA GLY A 103 -9.38 -21.34 -19.68
C GLY A 103 -9.62 -22.50 -20.59
#